data_a5a3fc381932ce0df0244734eaafeb94
#
_entry.id   a5a3fc381932ce0df0244734eaafeb94
#
_cell.length_a   1.000
_cell.length_b   1.000
_cell.length_c   1.000
_cell.angle_alpha   90.00
_cell.angle_beta   90.00
_cell.angle_gamma   90.00
#
_symmetry.space_group_name_H-M   'P 1'
#
loop_
_entity.id
_entity.type
_entity.pdbx_description
1 polymer ?
#
loop_
_entity_poly.entity_id
_entity_poly.type
_entity_poly.pdbx_seq_one_letter_code
_entity_poly.pdbx_strand_id
1 'polypeptide(L)'
;VWQVDFGVTQKVRPALVISAPYEDTDRALIGVIPHTTAVRGSQFEVSIPVPWLSRGAFLVQGMQAVPPHYFLRRLGKLTAEQLQLVEQALLRWVAIAPK
;
A
#
# COMPACT_ATOMS: atom_id res chain seq x y z
N VAL A 1 4.06 -2.66 -6.67
CA VAL A 1 4.70 -1.96 -5.54
C VAL A 1 5.72 -0.98 -6.09
N TRP A 2 5.67 0.23 -5.59
CA TRP A 2 6.50 1.33 -6.02
C TRP A 2 7.21 1.97 -4.85
N GLN A 3 8.37 2.56 -5.12
CA GLN A 3 9.01 3.47 -4.19
C GLN A 3 8.29 4.80 -4.27
N VAL A 4 7.73 5.27 -3.16
CA VAL A 4 6.90 6.49 -3.09
C VAL A 4 7.49 7.46 -2.09
N ASP A 5 7.58 8.74 -2.48
CA ASP A 5 8.03 9.81 -1.61
C ASP A 5 6.83 10.43 -0.89
N PHE A 6 6.70 10.12 0.39
CA PHE A 6 5.61 10.63 1.23
C PHE A 6 5.92 11.96 1.91
N GLY A 7 7.03 12.59 1.56
CA GLY A 7 7.43 13.88 2.12
C GLY A 7 8.40 13.77 3.29
N VAL A 8 8.68 14.92 3.90
CA VAL A 8 9.76 15.07 4.88
C VAL A 8 9.57 14.22 6.13
N THR A 9 8.33 14.13 6.64
CA THR A 9 8.04 13.42 7.89
C THR A 9 7.86 11.92 7.70
N GLN A 10 7.36 11.49 6.54
CA GLN A 10 7.06 10.07 6.27
C GLN A 10 8.09 9.42 5.36
N LYS A 11 8.97 10.20 4.77
CA LYS A 11 10.10 9.72 3.96
C LYS A 11 9.68 8.94 2.71
N VAL A 12 10.66 8.31 2.08
CA VAL A 12 10.49 7.43 0.93
C VAL A 12 10.26 6.01 1.43
N ARG A 13 9.19 5.37 0.97
CA ARG A 13 8.85 4.00 1.37
C ARG A 13 8.31 3.21 0.18
N PRO A 14 8.49 1.89 0.19
CA PRO A 14 7.71 1.05 -0.73
C PRO A 14 6.22 1.17 -0.41
N ALA A 15 5.39 1.16 -1.45
CA ALA A 15 3.94 1.22 -1.30
C ALA A 15 3.24 0.44 -2.39
N LEU A 16 2.16 -0.23 -2.02
CA LEU A 16 1.33 -1.01 -2.91
C LEU A 16 0.22 -0.13 -3.47
N VAL A 17 0.09 -0.07 -4.78
CA VAL A 17 -1.06 0.57 -5.42
C VAL A 17 -2.28 -0.30 -5.20
N ILE A 18 -3.33 0.28 -4.62
CA ILE A 18 -4.55 -0.45 -4.26
C ILE A 18 -5.80 0.12 -4.93
N SER A 19 -5.74 1.33 -5.47
CA SER A 19 -6.88 1.95 -6.13
C SER A 19 -6.97 1.58 -7.61
N ALA A 20 -8.16 1.77 -8.17
CA ALA A 20 -8.36 1.73 -9.61
C ALA A 20 -7.63 2.89 -10.31
N PRO A 21 -7.30 2.74 -11.61
CA PRO A 21 -6.79 3.87 -12.39
C PRO A 21 -7.81 5.02 -12.41
N TYR A 22 -7.32 6.25 -12.38
CA TYR A 22 -8.18 7.43 -12.51
C TYR A 22 -8.39 7.80 -13.99
N GLU A 23 -9.52 8.46 -14.26
CA GLU A 23 -9.88 8.99 -15.58
C GLU A 23 -9.88 10.52 -15.56
N ASP A 24 -10.14 11.14 -16.71
CA ASP A 24 -10.04 12.59 -16.88
C ASP A 24 -10.95 13.39 -15.95
N THR A 25 -12.11 12.83 -15.59
CA THR A 25 -13.05 13.48 -14.67
C THR A 25 -12.73 13.25 -13.21
N ASP A 26 -11.84 12.32 -12.91
CA ASP A 26 -11.43 12.02 -11.55
C ASP A 26 -10.29 12.95 -11.10
N ARG A 27 -10.08 13.02 -9.81
CA ARG A 27 -8.86 13.62 -9.31
C ARG A 27 -7.68 12.70 -9.64
N ALA A 28 -6.53 13.27 -9.98
CA ALA A 28 -5.32 12.51 -10.29
C ALA A 28 -4.68 12.02 -8.98
N LEU A 29 -5.32 11.05 -8.34
CA LEU A 29 -4.90 10.48 -7.06
C LEU A 29 -4.83 8.96 -7.17
N ILE A 30 -3.81 8.40 -6.53
CA ILE A 30 -3.57 6.96 -6.50
C ILE A 30 -3.57 6.51 -5.04
N GLY A 31 -4.45 5.58 -4.70
CA GLY A 31 -4.50 4.99 -3.38
C GLY A 31 -3.36 4.00 -3.17
N VAL A 32 -2.60 4.18 -2.09
CA VAL A 32 -1.45 3.33 -1.78
C VAL A 32 -1.47 2.88 -0.33
N ILE A 33 -0.92 1.69 -0.09
CA ILE A 33 -0.69 1.13 1.23
C ILE A 33 0.82 1.06 1.44
N PRO A 34 1.38 1.80 2.40
CA PRO A 34 2.82 1.81 2.63
C PRO A 34 3.32 0.52 3.26
N HIS A 35 4.57 0.18 2.98
CA HIS A 35 5.28 -0.91 3.61
C HIS A 35 6.14 -0.34 4.74
N THR A 36 6.11 -0.97 5.91
CA THR A 36 6.87 -0.55 7.08
C THR A 36 7.78 -1.66 7.57
N THR A 37 8.94 -1.29 8.07
CA THR A 37 9.83 -2.21 8.80
C THR A 37 9.55 -2.20 10.30
N ALA A 38 8.76 -1.23 10.79
CA ALA A 38 8.39 -1.10 12.20
C ALA A 38 7.08 -1.85 12.48
N VAL A 39 7.15 -3.17 12.44
CA VAL A 39 5.96 -4.05 12.58
C VAL A 39 5.55 -4.15 14.05
N ARG A 40 4.25 -4.01 14.32
CA ARG A 40 3.67 -4.13 15.67
C ARG A 40 2.92 -5.45 15.89
N GLY A 41 2.69 -6.24 14.83
CA GLY A 41 1.92 -7.47 14.91
C GLY A 41 0.40 -7.27 14.92
N SER A 42 -0.07 -6.14 14.39
CA SER A 42 -1.50 -5.86 14.26
C SER A 42 -2.13 -6.72 13.15
N GLN A 43 -3.43 -6.96 13.24
CA GLN A 43 -4.19 -7.66 12.18
C GLN A 43 -4.24 -6.90 10.86
N PHE A 44 -3.89 -5.61 10.87
CA PHE A 44 -3.88 -4.74 9.70
C PHE A 44 -2.48 -4.53 9.12
N GLU A 45 -1.54 -5.34 9.55
CA GLU A 45 -0.20 -5.42 9.00
C GLU A 45 -0.04 -6.75 8.29
N VAL A 46 0.19 -6.71 6.97
CA VAL A 46 0.25 -7.92 6.14
C VAL A 46 1.69 -8.16 5.73
N SER A 47 2.30 -9.21 6.26
CA SER A 47 3.67 -9.60 5.94
C SER A 47 3.68 -10.46 4.69
N ILE A 48 4.37 -9.99 3.64
CA ILE A 48 4.53 -10.70 2.39
C ILE A 48 6.03 -10.72 2.06
N PRO A 49 6.75 -11.78 2.42
CA PRO A 49 8.17 -11.86 2.14
C PRO A 49 8.41 -12.03 0.63
N VAL A 50 9.11 -11.07 0.05
CA VAL A 50 9.56 -11.10 -1.34
C VAL A 50 11.00 -10.61 -1.39
N PRO A 51 11.82 -11.10 -2.36
CA PRO A 51 13.25 -10.78 -2.36
C PRO A 51 13.58 -9.31 -2.64
N TRP A 52 12.65 -8.56 -3.22
CA TRP A 52 12.85 -7.15 -3.58
C TRP A 52 12.31 -6.17 -2.54
N LEU A 53 11.88 -6.64 -1.36
CA LEU A 53 11.49 -5.81 -0.22
C LEU A 53 12.27 -6.21 1.02
N SER A 54 12.59 -5.23 1.87
CA SER A 54 13.09 -5.49 3.21
C SER A 54 12.04 -6.21 4.05
N ARG A 55 12.45 -6.84 5.13
CA ARG A 55 11.53 -7.44 6.10
C ARG A 55 10.58 -6.38 6.64
N GLY A 56 9.30 -6.72 6.72
CA GLY A 56 8.31 -5.80 7.25
C GLY A 56 6.91 -6.23 6.87
N ALA A 57 6.00 -5.27 6.79
CA ALA A 57 4.61 -5.54 6.46
C ALA A 57 3.97 -4.37 5.72
N PHE A 58 2.96 -4.66 4.92
CA PHE A 58 2.09 -3.63 4.36
C PHE A 58 1.14 -3.16 5.45
N LEU A 59 1.23 -1.87 5.77
CA LEU A 59 0.45 -1.25 6.84
C LEU A 59 -0.85 -0.71 6.25
N VAL A 60 -1.92 -1.48 6.36
CA VAL A 60 -3.23 -1.12 5.78
C VAL A 60 -3.77 0.17 6.40
N GLN A 61 -3.57 0.37 7.70
CA GLN A 61 -4.02 1.58 8.39
C GLN A 61 -3.29 2.85 7.94
N GLY A 62 -2.19 2.71 7.22
CA GLY A 62 -1.45 3.83 6.64
C GLY A 62 -1.89 4.20 5.23
N MET A 63 -2.97 3.62 4.72
CA MET A 63 -3.46 3.90 3.38
C MET A 63 -3.72 5.39 3.17
N GLN A 64 -3.27 5.89 2.01
CA GLN A 64 -3.52 7.27 1.64
C GLN A 64 -3.57 7.42 0.13
N ALA A 65 -4.17 8.51 -0.32
CA ALA A 65 -4.21 8.87 -1.74
C ALA A 65 -3.12 9.91 -2.02
N VAL A 66 -2.30 9.65 -3.03
CA VAL A 66 -1.17 10.51 -3.38
C VAL A 66 -1.15 10.85 -4.86
N PRO A 67 -0.64 12.04 -5.23
CA PRO A 67 -0.49 12.41 -6.64
C PRO A 67 0.56 11.55 -7.35
N PRO A 68 0.46 11.41 -8.69
CA PRO A 68 1.40 10.59 -9.46
C PRO A 68 2.86 10.99 -9.30
N HIS A 69 3.17 12.28 -9.13
CA HIS A 69 4.56 12.74 -9.03
C HIS A 69 5.28 12.30 -7.75
N TYR A 70 4.57 11.69 -6.78
CA TYR A 70 5.19 11.11 -5.59
C TYR A 70 5.87 9.76 -5.90
N PHE A 71 5.56 9.14 -7.04
CA PHE A 71 6.09 7.83 -7.42
C PHE A 71 7.49 7.98 -8.03
N LEU A 72 8.46 7.25 -7.49
CA LEU A 72 9.85 7.35 -7.92
C LEU A 72 10.25 6.23 -8.88
N ARG A 73 10.02 4.98 -8.50
CA ARG A 73 10.33 3.83 -9.36
C ARG A 73 9.52 2.61 -8.96
N ARG A 74 9.32 1.73 -9.90
CA ARG A 74 8.68 0.44 -9.66
C ARG A 74 9.67 -0.53 -9.01
N LEU A 75 9.21 -1.23 -7.98
CA LEU A 75 10.02 -2.23 -7.27
C LEU A 75 9.68 -3.65 -7.67
N GLY A 76 8.42 -3.96 -7.85
CA GLY A 76 7.96 -5.28 -8.20
C GLY A 76 6.45 -5.40 -8.20
N LYS A 77 5.96 -6.60 -8.43
CA LYS A 77 4.53 -6.89 -8.50
C LYS A 77 4.20 -8.06 -7.58
N LEU A 78 3.18 -7.89 -6.76
CA LEU A 78 2.62 -8.99 -5.97
C LEU A 78 1.84 -9.94 -6.87
N THR A 79 1.82 -11.20 -6.50
CA THR A 79 0.92 -12.18 -7.14
C THR A 79 -0.53 -11.87 -6.77
N ALA A 80 -1.48 -12.41 -7.52
CA ALA A 80 -2.91 -12.26 -7.22
C ALA A 80 -3.22 -12.76 -5.79
N GLU A 81 -2.63 -13.86 -5.37
CA GLU A 81 -2.82 -14.43 -4.03
C GLU A 81 -2.27 -13.52 -2.94
N GLN A 82 -1.09 -12.96 -3.15
CA GLN A 82 -0.48 -12.00 -2.22
C GLN A 82 -1.31 -10.72 -2.11
N LEU A 83 -1.75 -10.18 -3.25
CA LEU A 83 -2.60 -9.00 -3.30
C LEU A 83 -3.91 -9.23 -2.53
N GLN A 84 -4.50 -10.41 -2.67
CA GLN A 84 -5.74 -10.76 -1.98
C GLN A 84 -5.59 -10.69 -0.46
N LEU A 85 -4.44 -11.07 0.09
CA LEU A 85 -4.19 -10.96 1.53
C LEU A 85 -4.28 -9.51 2.01
N VAL A 86 -3.74 -8.58 1.24
CA VAL A 86 -3.81 -7.14 1.57
C VAL A 86 -5.24 -6.63 1.40
N GLU A 87 -5.91 -7.01 0.32
CA GLU A 87 -7.30 -6.62 0.08
C GLU A 87 -8.24 -7.07 1.18
N GLN A 88 -8.06 -8.29 1.68
CA GLN A 88 -8.87 -8.80 2.79
C GLN A 88 -8.65 -8.00 4.07
N ALA A 89 -7.43 -7.64 4.38
CA ALA A 89 -7.12 -6.79 5.54
C ALA A 89 -7.72 -5.39 5.38
N LEU A 90 -7.67 -4.84 4.17
CA LEU A 90 -8.27 -3.55 3.86
C LEU A 90 -9.79 -3.57 4.08
N LEU A 91 -10.47 -4.59 3.57
CA LEU A 91 -11.91 -4.74 3.74
C LEU A 91 -12.30 -4.84 5.22
N ARG A 92 -11.52 -5.54 6.02
CA ARG A 92 -11.76 -5.61 7.46
C ARG A 92 -11.59 -4.25 8.13
N TRP A 93 -10.54 -3.53 7.76
CA TRP A 93 -10.26 -2.23 8.39
C TRP A 93 -11.29 -1.17 8.02
N VAL A 94 -11.72 -1.11 6.76
CA VAL A 94 -12.77 -0.16 6.35
C VAL A 94 -14.19 -0.65 6.70
N ALA A 95 -14.31 -1.84 7.28
CA ALA A 95 -15.57 -2.40 7.75
C ALA A 95 -16.67 -2.47 6.69
N ILE A 96 -16.29 -2.86 5.47
CA ILE A 96 -17.25 -3.02 4.36
C ILE A 96 -18.10 -4.30 4.53
N ALA A 97 -17.59 -5.29 5.26
CA ALA A 97 -18.35 -6.48 5.57
C ALA A 97 -19.59 -6.13 6.45
N PRO A 98 -20.65 -6.94 6.41
CA PRO A 98 -21.82 -6.73 7.26
C PRO A 98 -21.40 -6.62 8.73
N LYS A 99 -21.93 -5.60 9.38
CA LYS A 99 -21.63 -5.34 10.80
C LYS A 99 -22.60 -6.07 11.71
#